data_8298dbe9d24642cc2384af8732911734
#
_entry.id   8298dbe9d24642cc2384af8732911734
#
_cell.length_a   1.000
_cell.length_b   1.000
_cell.length_c   1.000
_cell.angle_alpha   90.00
_cell.angle_beta   90.00
_cell.angle_gamma   90.00
#
_symmetry.space_group_name_H-M   'P 1'
#
loop_
_entity.id
_entity.type
_entity.pdbx_description
1 polymer ?
#
loop_
_entity_poly.entity_id
_entity_poly.type
_entity_poly.pdbx_seq_one_letter_code
_entity_poly.pdbx_strand_id
1 'polypeptide(L)'
;KKNWGQYFTPLKVVRAIVNMVELSPGMKICDPACGVGKFLLEPILHDLHRFYVVKGDKLIPQITLTGFDKGFDKDEQKTIILAKANMLIYMSGLIKENPGITQEFAKLFNDTFLLQTNSILGTLARPEKEQYDLILTNPPYVMSGSSNLKEEIAKQTELKDYFSISAMGIEGLFMEWIVRALKPGGKAFVVVPD
;
A
#
# COMPACT_ATOMS: atom_id res chain seq x y z
N LYS A 1 8.13 -8.02 25.45
CA LYS A 1 7.36 -7.80 24.21
C LYS A 1 8.29 -7.09 23.25
N LYS A 2 8.84 -7.78 22.25
CA LYS A 2 9.59 -7.14 21.17
C LYS A 2 8.54 -6.42 20.31
N ASN A 3 8.49 -5.10 20.42
CA ASN A 3 7.74 -4.27 19.48
C ASN A 3 8.37 -4.50 18.10
N TRP A 4 7.63 -5.10 17.22
CA TRP A 4 7.91 -5.08 15.79
C TRP A 4 7.84 -3.60 15.41
N GLY A 5 8.99 -2.97 15.22
CA GLY A 5 9.06 -1.54 15.00
C GLY A 5 8.28 -1.16 13.75
N GLN A 6 7.10 -0.61 13.93
CA GLN A 6 6.46 0.19 12.88
C GLN A 6 7.32 1.45 12.74
N TYR A 7 8.27 1.41 11.83
CA TYR A 7 9.06 2.58 11.49
C TYR A 7 8.23 3.45 10.54
N PHE A 8 7.64 4.50 11.09
CA PHE A 8 7.01 5.52 10.25
C PHE A 8 8.08 6.22 9.41
N THR A 9 7.93 6.17 8.10
CA THR A 9 8.82 6.89 7.21
C THR A 9 8.71 8.40 7.48
N PRO A 10 9.80 9.10 7.76
CA PRO A 10 9.77 10.55 7.97
C PRO A 10 9.15 11.25 6.76
N LEU A 11 8.28 12.24 6.99
CA LEU A 11 7.56 12.94 5.93
C LEU A 11 8.50 13.58 4.90
N LYS A 12 9.68 14.02 5.31
CA LYS A 12 10.71 14.55 4.40
C LYS A 12 11.17 13.52 3.37
N VAL A 13 11.34 12.26 3.78
CA VAL A 13 11.72 11.16 2.89
C VAL A 13 10.58 10.84 1.93
N VAL A 14 9.35 10.74 2.44
CA VAL A 14 8.16 10.52 1.61
C VAL A 14 8.07 11.59 0.52
N ARG A 15 8.16 12.87 0.89
CA ARG A 15 8.09 14.00 -0.05
C ARG A 15 9.23 14.03 -1.05
N ALA A 16 10.44 13.68 -0.63
CA ALA A 16 11.57 13.58 -1.56
C ALA A 16 11.33 12.53 -2.65
N ILE A 17 10.79 11.36 -2.28
CA ILE A 17 10.43 10.30 -3.23
C ILE A 17 9.25 10.75 -4.11
N VAL A 18 8.21 11.32 -3.52
CA VAL A 18 7.03 11.79 -4.24
C VAL A 18 7.38 12.85 -5.29
N ASN A 19 8.32 13.74 -5.02
CA ASN A 19 8.79 14.74 -5.97
C ASN A 19 9.53 14.16 -7.20
N MET A 20 9.94 12.90 -7.15
CA MET A 20 10.55 12.20 -8.29
C MET A 20 9.54 11.43 -9.14
N VAL A 21 8.26 11.47 -8.75
CA VAL A 21 7.20 10.66 -9.35
C VAL A 21 6.26 11.55 -10.15
N GLU A 22 5.99 11.18 -11.38
CA GLU A 22 4.92 11.76 -12.19
C GLU A 22 3.71 10.84 -12.19
N LEU A 23 2.56 11.37 -11.75
CA LEU A 23 1.31 10.65 -11.78
C LEU A 23 0.46 11.06 -12.99
N SER A 24 -0.21 10.07 -13.57
CA SER A 24 -1.13 10.27 -14.68
C SER A 24 -2.46 9.55 -14.43
N PRO A 25 -3.57 10.07 -14.94
CA PRO A 25 -4.84 9.34 -14.93
C PRO A 25 -4.70 7.95 -15.55
N GLY A 26 -5.38 6.97 -14.98
CA GLY A 26 -5.32 5.57 -15.37
C GLY A 26 -4.27 4.75 -14.65
N MET A 27 -3.32 5.37 -13.95
CA MET A 27 -2.29 4.63 -13.21
C MET A 27 -2.86 3.87 -12.02
N LYS A 28 -2.29 2.69 -11.78
CA LYS A 28 -2.49 1.88 -10.57
C LYS A 28 -1.24 1.95 -9.70
N ILE A 29 -1.40 2.46 -8.48
CA ILE A 29 -0.32 2.68 -7.53
C ILE A 29 -0.53 1.80 -6.31
N CYS A 30 0.52 1.17 -5.84
CA CYS A 30 0.48 0.30 -4.66
C CYS A 30 1.53 0.67 -3.62
N ASP A 31 1.15 0.51 -2.37
CA ASP A 31 2.05 0.39 -1.22
C ASP A 31 1.75 -0.93 -0.49
N PRO A 32 2.61 -1.95 -0.66
CA PRO A 32 2.41 -3.26 -0.02
C PRO A 32 2.64 -3.29 1.49
N ALA A 33 3.10 -2.19 2.08
CA ALA A 33 3.31 -2.02 3.52
C ALA A 33 2.90 -0.61 3.95
N CYS A 34 1.64 -0.24 3.64
CA CYS A 34 1.20 1.15 3.58
C CYS A 34 1.17 1.89 4.91
N GLY A 35 1.17 1.20 6.04
CA GLY A 35 1.10 1.85 7.34
C GLY A 35 -0.08 2.83 7.38
N VAL A 36 0.21 4.08 7.68
CA VAL A 36 -0.79 5.15 7.72
C VAL A 36 -1.07 5.81 6.36
N GLY A 37 -0.62 5.22 5.26
CA GLY A 37 -0.98 5.57 3.89
C GLY A 37 -0.24 6.76 3.27
N LYS A 38 0.82 7.27 3.86
CA LYS A 38 1.47 8.51 3.40
C LYS A 38 2.04 8.41 1.98
N PHE A 39 2.64 7.28 1.59
CA PHE A 39 3.17 7.10 0.24
C PHE A 39 2.09 7.11 -0.85
N LEU A 40 0.85 6.78 -0.51
CA LEU A 40 -0.28 6.83 -1.43
C LEU A 40 -0.96 8.20 -1.44
N LEU A 41 -1.00 8.90 -0.28
CA LEU A 41 -1.77 10.13 -0.12
C LEU A 41 -0.98 11.40 -0.49
N GLU A 42 0.32 11.48 -0.15
CA GLU A 42 1.15 12.65 -0.48
C GLU A 42 1.22 12.93 -1.99
N PRO A 43 1.35 11.92 -2.89
CA PRO A 43 1.44 12.18 -4.33
C PRO A 43 0.20 12.83 -4.94
N ILE A 44 -0.97 12.59 -4.36
CA ILE A 44 -2.25 13.11 -4.89
C ILE A 44 -2.70 14.43 -4.26
N LEU A 45 -2.03 14.86 -3.17
CA LEU A 45 -2.49 15.96 -2.32
C LEU A 45 -2.75 17.26 -3.09
N HIS A 46 -1.90 17.59 -4.04
CA HIS A 46 -1.97 18.86 -4.76
C HIS A 46 -2.87 18.83 -6.01
N ASP A 47 -3.31 17.63 -6.44
CA ASP A 47 -4.06 17.42 -7.68
C ASP A 47 -5.33 16.58 -7.47
N LEU A 48 -5.99 16.73 -6.32
CA LEU A 48 -7.17 15.91 -5.96
C LEU A 48 -8.27 15.98 -7.02
N HIS A 49 -8.58 17.17 -7.54
CA HIS A 49 -9.62 17.36 -8.57
C HIS A 49 -9.26 16.72 -9.93
N ARG A 50 -7.96 16.53 -10.20
CA ARG A 50 -7.49 15.81 -11.38
C ARG A 50 -7.74 14.31 -11.26
N PHE A 51 -7.56 13.77 -10.06
CA PHE A 51 -7.61 12.31 -9.82
C PHE A 51 -8.97 11.82 -9.31
N TYR A 52 -9.82 12.71 -8.82
CA TYR A 52 -11.13 12.36 -8.28
C TYR A 52 -12.20 13.30 -8.83
N VAL A 53 -12.88 12.85 -9.88
CA VAL A 53 -13.90 13.62 -10.57
C VAL A 53 -15.27 13.30 -10.01
N VAL A 54 -16.05 14.31 -9.65
CA VAL A 54 -17.43 14.15 -9.24
C VAL A 54 -18.35 14.43 -10.44
N LYS A 55 -19.24 13.48 -10.74
CA LYS A 55 -20.27 13.62 -11.77
C LYS A 55 -21.62 13.22 -11.20
N GLY A 56 -22.47 14.22 -10.96
CA GLY A 56 -23.73 14.02 -10.28
C GLY A 56 -23.52 13.50 -8.86
N ASP A 57 -24.07 12.35 -8.57
CA ASP A 57 -23.99 11.66 -7.28
C ASP A 57 -22.85 10.61 -7.19
N LYS A 58 -21.92 10.62 -8.15
CA LYS A 58 -20.84 9.61 -8.24
C LYS A 58 -19.47 10.24 -8.15
N LEU A 59 -18.60 9.58 -7.39
CA LEU A 59 -17.16 9.83 -7.37
C LEU A 59 -16.49 8.88 -8.39
N ILE A 60 -15.75 9.43 -9.33
CA ILE A 60 -15.06 8.69 -10.39
C ILE A 60 -13.55 8.87 -10.21
N PRO A 61 -12.87 7.90 -9.57
CA PRO A 61 -11.42 7.92 -9.47
C PRO A 61 -10.78 7.78 -10.86
N GLN A 62 -9.86 8.69 -11.16
CA GLN A 62 -9.00 8.63 -12.36
C GLN A 62 -7.67 7.94 -12.09
N ILE A 63 -7.43 7.55 -10.85
CA ILE A 63 -6.24 6.84 -10.37
C ILE A 63 -6.69 5.76 -9.39
N THR A 64 -6.01 4.62 -9.38
CA THR A 64 -6.27 3.57 -8.41
C THR A 64 -5.14 3.54 -7.38
N LEU A 65 -5.46 3.74 -6.14
CA LEU A 65 -4.54 3.59 -5.02
C LEU A 65 -4.86 2.29 -4.27
N THR A 66 -3.85 1.49 -3.99
CA THR A 66 -4.00 0.25 -3.23
C THR A 66 -2.95 0.20 -2.13
N GLY A 67 -3.38 0.24 -0.89
CA GLY A 67 -2.53 0.08 0.28
C GLY A 67 -2.82 -1.25 0.98
N PHE A 68 -1.82 -2.09 1.09
CA PHE A 68 -1.90 -3.30 1.90
C PHE A 68 -1.16 -3.11 3.21
N ASP A 69 -1.72 -3.64 4.28
CA ASP A 69 -1.01 -3.79 5.53
C ASP A 69 -1.43 -5.09 6.21
N LYS A 70 -0.56 -5.57 7.10
CA LYS A 70 -0.83 -6.71 7.93
C LYS A 70 -1.80 -6.30 9.05
N GLY A 71 -2.75 -7.15 9.36
CA GLY A 71 -3.75 -6.90 10.41
C GLY A 71 -4.01 -8.14 11.25
N PHE A 72 -2.95 -8.88 11.56
CA PHE A 72 -3.05 -10.13 12.32
C PHE A 72 -3.43 -9.87 13.78
N ASP A 73 -2.91 -8.80 14.38
CA ASP A 73 -3.28 -8.39 15.74
C ASP A 73 -4.08 -7.08 15.78
N LYS A 74 -4.64 -6.76 16.97
CA LYS A 74 -5.49 -5.58 17.15
C LYS A 74 -4.75 -4.25 16.94
N ASP A 75 -3.46 -4.20 17.19
CA ASP A 75 -2.67 -2.97 17.04
C ASP A 75 -2.34 -2.74 15.56
N GLU A 76 -2.03 -3.80 14.82
CA GLU A 76 -1.89 -3.75 13.36
C GLU A 76 -3.18 -3.29 12.68
N GLN A 77 -4.35 -3.76 13.15
CA GLN A 77 -5.65 -3.34 12.62
C GLN A 77 -5.93 -1.84 12.80
N LYS A 78 -5.43 -1.22 13.87
CA LYS A 78 -5.55 0.22 14.08
C LYS A 78 -4.84 1.05 13.02
N THR A 79 -3.76 0.54 12.45
CA THR A 79 -2.98 1.23 11.44
C THR A 79 -3.81 1.52 10.18
N ILE A 80 -4.61 0.55 9.72
CA ILE A 80 -5.50 0.75 8.56
C ILE A 80 -6.63 1.76 8.88
N ILE A 81 -7.14 1.77 10.10
CA ILE A 81 -8.11 2.78 10.53
C ILE A 81 -7.49 4.18 10.45
N LEU A 82 -6.23 4.32 10.88
CA LEU A 82 -5.49 5.57 10.77
C LEU A 82 -5.22 5.97 9.31
N ALA A 83 -4.92 5.01 8.43
CA ALA A 83 -4.75 5.28 7.01
C ALA A 83 -6.04 5.82 6.37
N LYS A 84 -7.19 5.22 6.67
CA LYS A 84 -8.50 5.70 6.23
C LYS A 84 -8.83 7.08 6.81
N ALA A 85 -8.52 7.33 8.08
CA ALA A 85 -8.70 8.63 8.72
C ALA A 85 -7.80 9.71 8.07
N ASN A 86 -6.56 9.36 7.74
CA ASN A 86 -5.68 10.25 6.99
C ASN A 86 -6.26 10.58 5.62
N MET A 87 -6.76 9.58 4.88
CA MET A 87 -7.39 9.82 3.58
C MET A 87 -8.60 10.75 3.69
N LEU A 88 -9.42 10.59 4.74
CA LEU A 88 -10.52 11.52 5.05
C LEU A 88 -10.02 12.96 5.23
N ILE A 89 -8.92 13.15 5.97
CA ILE A 89 -8.32 14.47 6.18
C ILE A 89 -7.80 15.04 4.85
N TYR A 90 -7.06 14.27 4.08
CA TYR A 90 -6.52 14.70 2.78
C TYR A 90 -7.62 15.09 1.79
N MET A 91 -8.74 14.37 1.80
CA MET A 91 -9.87 14.62 0.91
C MET A 91 -10.94 15.56 1.49
N SER A 92 -10.72 16.14 2.68
CA SER A 92 -11.72 16.93 3.39
C SER A 92 -12.26 18.12 2.57
N GLY A 93 -11.41 18.78 1.77
CA GLY A 93 -11.81 19.85 0.86
C GLY A 93 -12.82 19.35 -0.17
N LEU A 94 -12.46 18.27 -0.87
CA LEU A 94 -13.31 17.67 -1.92
C LEU A 94 -14.63 17.13 -1.36
N ILE A 95 -14.60 16.55 -0.15
CA ILE A 95 -15.81 16.08 0.55
C ILE A 95 -16.70 17.27 0.91
N LYS A 96 -16.13 18.36 1.42
CA LYS A 96 -16.87 19.58 1.77
C LYS A 96 -17.55 20.21 0.56
N GLU A 97 -16.93 20.17 -0.60
CA GLU A 97 -17.50 20.64 -1.87
C GLU A 97 -18.64 19.73 -2.37
N ASN A 98 -18.66 18.46 -1.95
CA ASN A 98 -19.59 17.44 -2.44
C ASN A 98 -20.26 16.65 -1.29
N PRO A 99 -21.04 17.31 -0.42
CA PRO A 99 -21.59 16.68 0.78
C PRO A 99 -22.62 15.58 0.49
N GLY A 100 -23.24 15.59 -0.70
CA GLY A 100 -24.25 14.62 -1.10
C GLY A 100 -23.71 13.22 -1.41
N ILE A 101 -22.38 13.05 -1.58
CA ILE A 101 -21.75 11.78 -1.98
C ILE A 101 -20.80 11.20 -0.93
N THR A 102 -21.05 11.47 0.34
CA THR A 102 -20.19 10.99 1.45
C THR A 102 -20.01 9.48 1.46
N GLN A 103 -21.01 8.72 1.04
CA GLN A 103 -20.93 7.25 0.95
C GLN A 103 -19.96 6.78 -0.14
N GLU A 104 -19.86 7.51 -1.25
CA GLU A 104 -18.89 7.22 -2.31
C GLU A 104 -17.45 7.40 -1.80
N PHE A 105 -17.20 8.43 -1.00
CA PHE A 105 -15.91 8.61 -0.34
C PHE A 105 -15.60 7.49 0.66
N ALA A 106 -16.57 7.08 1.48
CA ALA A 106 -16.40 5.98 2.42
C ALA A 106 -16.06 4.66 1.69
N LYS A 107 -16.71 4.39 0.56
CA LYS A 107 -16.39 3.26 -0.30
C LYS A 107 -14.97 3.36 -0.85
N LEU A 108 -14.58 4.52 -1.40
CA LEU A 108 -13.22 4.75 -1.90
C LEU A 108 -12.17 4.44 -0.82
N PHE A 109 -12.36 4.88 0.42
CA PHE A 109 -11.40 4.63 1.50
C PHE A 109 -11.29 3.14 1.83
N ASN A 110 -12.40 2.40 1.79
CA ASN A 110 -12.41 0.96 2.01
C ASN A 110 -11.76 0.19 0.85
N ASP A 111 -11.94 0.65 -0.37
CA ASP A 111 -11.34 0.03 -1.56
C ASP A 111 -9.84 0.34 -1.68
N THR A 112 -9.38 1.46 -1.11
CA THR A 112 -7.97 1.88 -1.13
C THR A 112 -7.12 1.14 -0.09
N PHE A 113 -7.59 1.02 1.15
CA PHE A 113 -6.80 0.45 2.25
C PHE A 113 -7.33 -0.91 2.66
N LEU A 114 -6.55 -1.96 2.34
CA LEU A 114 -6.92 -3.36 2.49
C LEU A 114 -6.10 -4.03 3.59
N LEU A 115 -6.81 -4.62 4.54
CA LEU A 115 -6.21 -5.32 5.65
C LEU A 115 -6.08 -6.81 5.35
N GLN A 116 -4.88 -7.37 5.55
CA GLN A 116 -4.62 -8.80 5.43
C GLN A 116 -4.66 -9.44 6.82
N THR A 117 -5.85 -9.93 7.21
CA THR A 117 -6.11 -10.41 8.58
C THR A 117 -5.89 -11.91 8.78
N ASN A 118 -5.93 -12.69 7.71
CA ASN A 118 -6.03 -14.16 7.81
C ASN A 118 -4.69 -14.89 7.72
N SER A 119 -3.58 -14.17 7.65
CA SER A 119 -2.26 -14.76 7.51
C SER A 119 -1.18 -13.94 8.21
N ILE A 120 -0.24 -14.63 8.84
CA ILE A 120 0.99 -14.00 9.37
C ILE A 120 1.85 -13.41 8.26
N LEU A 121 1.63 -13.81 7.01
CA LEU A 121 2.33 -13.31 5.83
C LEU A 121 1.89 -11.88 5.45
N GLY A 122 0.71 -11.44 5.91
CA GLY A 122 0.16 -10.14 5.51
C GLY A 122 0.04 -10.02 3.99
N THR A 123 0.62 -8.97 3.41
CA THR A 123 0.63 -8.73 1.95
C THR A 123 1.24 -9.87 1.15
N LEU A 124 2.25 -10.57 1.69
CA LEU A 124 2.91 -11.68 1.00
C LEU A 124 1.98 -12.90 0.78
N ALA A 125 0.85 -12.99 1.49
CA ALA A 125 -0.17 -14.00 1.24
C ALA A 125 -0.99 -13.74 -0.03
N ARG A 126 -0.78 -12.59 -0.69
CA ARG A 126 -1.53 -12.18 -1.86
C ARG A 126 -0.61 -12.07 -3.07
N PRO A 127 -0.50 -13.11 -3.90
CA PRO A 127 0.32 -13.07 -5.11
C PRO A 127 -0.30 -12.10 -6.14
N GLU A 128 0.37 -10.99 -6.40
CA GLU A 128 0.00 -10.02 -7.43
C GLU A 128 0.98 -10.15 -8.60
N LYS A 129 0.48 -10.11 -9.82
CA LYS A 129 1.32 -10.23 -11.02
C LYS A 129 0.97 -9.13 -12.02
N GLU A 130 1.94 -8.29 -12.36
CA GLU A 130 1.84 -7.25 -13.40
C GLU A 130 0.61 -6.34 -13.23
N GLN A 131 0.31 -5.93 -11.97
CA GLN A 131 -0.89 -5.14 -11.66
C GLN A 131 -0.63 -3.64 -11.61
N TYR A 132 0.57 -3.22 -11.16
CA TYR A 132 0.82 -1.84 -10.77
C TYR A 132 1.78 -1.13 -11.70
N ASP A 133 1.48 0.15 -11.99
CA ASP A 133 2.35 1.04 -12.76
C ASP A 133 3.43 1.63 -11.87
N LEU A 134 3.12 1.80 -10.57
CA LEU A 134 4.01 2.40 -9.59
C LEU A 134 3.85 1.72 -8.23
N ILE A 135 4.97 1.41 -7.58
CA ILE A 135 5.00 0.97 -6.19
C ILE A 135 5.88 1.93 -5.39
N LEU A 136 5.31 2.47 -4.30
CA LEU A 136 5.99 3.34 -3.34
C LEU A 136 5.88 2.71 -1.96
N THR A 137 6.99 2.34 -1.33
CA THR A 137 6.90 1.59 -0.07
C THR A 137 8.14 1.70 0.81
N ASN A 138 7.91 1.51 2.10
CA ASN A 138 8.92 1.23 3.11
C ASN A 138 8.57 -0.12 3.78
N PRO A 139 9.01 -1.25 3.20
CA PRO A 139 8.66 -2.56 3.72
C PRO A 139 9.27 -2.82 5.10
N PRO A 140 8.71 -3.75 5.89
CA PRO A 140 9.26 -4.07 7.20
C PRO A 140 10.64 -4.73 7.08
N TYR A 141 11.57 -4.27 7.93
CA TYR A 141 12.93 -4.81 8.06
C TYR A 141 13.03 -5.67 9.30
N VAL A 142 12.93 -6.97 9.16
CA VAL A 142 13.07 -7.89 10.31
C VAL A 142 13.90 -9.09 9.94
N MET A 143 15.08 -9.17 10.54
CA MET A 143 15.97 -10.32 10.38
C MET A 143 15.47 -11.58 11.11
N SER A 144 14.65 -11.44 12.16
CA SER A 144 14.14 -12.54 12.96
C SER A 144 12.71 -12.91 12.57
N GLY A 145 12.44 -14.20 12.35
CA GLY A 145 11.10 -14.73 12.02
C GLY A 145 10.86 -15.04 10.55
N SER A 146 11.83 -14.82 9.67
CA SER A 146 11.73 -15.17 8.26
C SER A 146 11.57 -16.67 7.98
N SER A 147 12.09 -17.53 8.88
CA SER A 147 11.89 -18.99 8.80
C SER A 147 10.41 -19.37 8.84
N ASN A 148 9.65 -18.81 9.79
CA ASN A 148 8.22 -19.09 9.94
C ASN A 148 7.43 -18.62 8.72
N LEU A 149 7.81 -17.48 8.11
CA LEU A 149 7.17 -16.99 6.91
C LEU A 149 7.45 -17.89 5.71
N LYS A 150 8.68 -18.38 5.54
CA LYS A 150 9.05 -19.33 4.49
C LYS A 150 8.34 -20.68 4.65
N GLU A 151 8.22 -21.17 5.87
CA GLU A 151 7.46 -22.38 6.16
C GLU A 151 5.99 -22.23 5.79
N GLU A 152 5.40 -21.05 6.07
CA GLU A 152 4.00 -20.76 5.73
C GLU A 152 3.78 -20.62 4.22
N ILE A 153 4.73 -19.99 3.51
CA ILE A 153 4.74 -19.95 2.05
C ILE A 153 4.83 -21.37 1.46
N ALA A 154 5.72 -22.22 2.00
CA ALA A 154 5.93 -23.58 1.51
C ALA A 154 4.71 -24.50 1.66
N LYS A 155 3.78 -24.21 2.59
CA LYS A 155 2.52 -24.95 2.76
C LYS A 155 1.48 -24.66 1.68
N GLN A 156 1.63 -23.57 0.93
CA GLN A 156 0.66 -23.13 -0.07
C GLN A 156 1.30 -23.20 -1.45
N THR A 157 0.80 -24.09 -2.31
CA THR A 157 1.37 -24.34 -3.65
C THR A 157 1.48 -23.05 -4.48
N GLU A 158 0.43 -22.24 -4.50
CA GLU A 158 0.41 -20.98 -5.23
C GLU A 158 1.49 -20.00 -4.78
N LEU A 159 1.70 -19.85 -3.47
CA LEU A 159 2.73 -18.98 -2.92
C LEU A 159 4.14 -19.54 -3.13
N LYS A 160 4.30 -20.86 -3.07
CA LYS A 160 5.57 -21.52 -3.37
C LYS A 160 6.01 -21.31 -4.81
N ASP A 161 5.06 -21.35 -5.76
CA ASP A 161 5.33 -21.09 -7.16
C ASP A 161 5.56 -19.59 -7.44
N TYR A 162 4.89 -18.72 -6.66
CA TYR A 162 5.07 -17.29 -6.76
C TYR A 162 6.43 -16.82 -6.22
N PHE A 163 6.85 -17.30 -5.05
CA PHE A 163 8.14 -16.97 -4.44
C PHE A 163 9.20 -18.01 -4.83
N SER A 164 9.72 -17.90 -6.04
CA SER A 164 10.68 -18.87 -6.60
C SER A 164 12.14 -18.52 -6.30
N ILE A 165 12.43 -17.26 -5.95
CA ILE A 165 13.77 -16.82 -5.60
C ILE A 165 14.05 -17.19 -4.14
N SER A 166 15.21 -17.78 -3.88
CA SER A 166 15.64 -18.15 -2.52
C SER A 166 16.08 -16.91 -1.75
N ALA A 167 15.15 -15.96 -1.56
CA ALA A 167 15.43 -14.71 -0.86
C ALA A 167 15.75 -14.95 0.62
N MET A 168 16.76 -14.26 1.13
CA MET A 168 17.06 -14.22 2.56
C MET A 168 16.33 -13.05 3.21
N GLY A 169 15.58 -13.33 4.30
CA GLY A 169 14.86 -12.31 5.05
C GLY A 169 13.48 -11.92 4.45
N ILE A 170 12.76 -11.10 5.19
CA ILE A 170 11.45 -10.59 4.80
C ILE A 170 11.59 -9.54 3.69
N GLU A 171 12.67 -8.80 3.70
CA GLU A 171 12.99 -7.79 2.68
C GLU A 171 13.09 -8.41 1.29
N GLY A 172 13.77 -9.56 1.20
CA GLY A 172 13.91 -10.29 -0.06
C GLY A 172 12.56 -10.77 -0.59
N LEU A 173 11.68 -11.26 0.27
CA LEU A 173 10.31 -11.65 -0.10
C LEU A 173 9.49 -10.45 -0.59
N PHE A 174 9.60 -9.29 0.09
CA PHE A 174 8.95 -8.07 -0.37
C PHE A 174 9.51 -7.59 -1.72
N MET A 175 10.83 -7.66 -1.92
CA MET A 175 11.45 -7.29 -3.21
C MET A 175 10.98 -8.19 -4.35
N GLU A 176 10.88 -9.51 -4.12
CA GLU A 176 10.34 -10.43 -5.12
C GLU A 176 8.87 -10.13 -5.42
N TRP A 177 8.06 -9.89 -4.37
CA TRP A 177 6.67 -9.50 -4.54
C TRP A 177 6.54 -8.20 -5.37
N ILE A 178 7.32 -7.17 -5.06
CA ILE A 178 7.32 -5.89 -5.75
C ILE A 178 7.64 -6.07 -7.25
N VAL A 179 8.71 -6.80 -7.56
CA VAL A 179 9.10 -7.03 -8.96
C VAL A 179 8.03 -7.76 -9.74
N ARG A 180 7.38 -8.78 -9.13
CA ARG A 180 6.30 -9.52 -9.78
C ARG A 180 5.00 -8.75 -9.92
N ALA A 181 4.71 -7.88 -8.96
CA ALA A 181 3.49 -7.07 -8.95
C ALA A 181 3.54 -5.89 -9.91
N LEU A 182 4.74 -5.44 -10.30
CA LEU A 182 4.93 -4.38 -11.30
C LEU A 182 4.59 -4.86 -12.70
N LYS A 183 3.90 -4.00 -13.45
CA LYS A 183 3.75 -4.16 -14.90
C LYS A 183 5.11 -4.02 -15.61
N PRO A 184 5.27 -4.58 -16.81
CA PRO A 184 6.40 -4.24 -17.67
C PRO A 184 6.51 -2.72 -17.85
N GLY A 185 7.69 -2.16 -17.56
CA GLY A 185 7.93 -0.71 -17.57
C GLY A 185 7.46 0.05 -16.34
N GLY A 186 6.83 -0.62 -15.38
CA GLY A 186 6.45 -0.05 -14.08
C GLY A 186 7.68 0.34 -13.25
N LYS A 187 7.49 1.24 -12.29
CA LYS A 187 8.55 1.78 -11.43
C LYS A 187 8.29 1.47 -9.96
N ALA A 188 9.35 1.24 -9.19
CA ALA A 188 9.27 1.14 -7.74
C ALA A 188 10.27 2.08 -7.07
N PHE A 189 9.84 2.71 -5.98
CA PHE A 189 10.68 3.43 -5.03
C PHE A 189 10.54 2.73 -3.68
N VAL A 190 11.60 2.13 -3.25
CA VAL A 190 11.64 1.31 -2.03
C VAL A 190 12.65 1.89 -1.07
N VAL A 191 12.20 2.19 0.14
CA VAL A 191 13.13 2.55 1.23
C VAL A 191 13.77 1.26 1.72
N VAL A 192 15.07 1.23 1.80
CA VAL A 192 15.86 0.08 2.29
C VAL A 192 16.81 0.54 3.39
N PRO A 193 17.17 -0.33 4.35
CA PRO A 193 18.18 -0.02 5.34
C PRO A 193 19.57 0.07 4.69
N ASP A 194 20.49 0.78 5.36
CA ASP A 194 21.90 0.87 5.02
C ASP A 194 22.62 -0.48 5.23
#